data_c50d38ad4df141678ee0bf0c0113c55f
#
_entry.id   c50d38ad4df141678ee0bf0c0113c55f
#
_cell.length_a   1.000
_cell.length_b   1.000
_cell.length_c   1.000
_cell.angle_alpha   90.00
_cell.angle_beta   90.00
_cell.angle_gamma   90.00
#
_symmetry.space_group_name_H-M   'P 1'
#
loop_
_entity.id
_entity.type
_entity.pdbx_description
1 polymer ?
#
loop_
_entity_poly.entity_id
_entity_poly.type
_entity_poly.pdbx_seq_one_letter_code
_entity_poly.pdbx_strand_id
1 'polypeptide(L)'
;MESKEQCDWIRRSFELPGVMQLQRQEKRTLIKRLLRSTNFEQFLARKWSSEKRFGLEGCEVLIPALQQVIDSSSELGVDSFVIGMAHR
;
A
#
# COMPACT_ATOMS: atom_id res chain seq x y z
N MET A 1 3.30 3.22 21.34
CA MET A 1 4.66 2.64 21.32
C MET A 1 5.43 3.15 22.51
N GLU A 2 5.90 2.26 23.36
CA GLU A 2 6.49 2.64 24.66
C GLU A 2 7.99 2.95 24.60
N SER A 3 8.70 2.43 23.62
CA SER A 3 10.15 2.62 23.51
C SER A 3 10.49 3.86 22.69
N LYS A 4 11.24 4.77 23.34
CA LYS A 4 11.77 5.96 22.65
C LYS A 4 12.71 5.59 21.51
N GLU A 5 13.52 4.56 21.67
CA GLU A 5 14.47 4.09 20.66
C GLU A 5 13.74 3.61 19.41
N GLN A 6 12.65 2.86 19.57
CA GLN A 6 11.82 2.40 18.45
C GLN A 6 11.16 3.57 17.73
N CYS A 7 10.62 4.52 18.47
CA CYS A 7 10.01 5.73 17.89
C CYS A 7 11.02 6.55 17.10
N ASP A 8 12.22 6.75 17.65
CA ASP A 8 13.28 7.50 16.98
C ASP A 8 13.77 6.76 15.72
N TRP A 9 13.87 5.44 15.78
CA TRP A 9 14.25 4.63 14.63
C TRP A 9 13.22 4.75 13.49
N ILE A 10 11.94 4.63 13.82
CA ILE A 10 10.86 4.77 12.84
C ILE A 10 10.87 6.17 12.22
N ARG A 11 10.98 7.19 13.05
CA ARG A 11 11.03 8.58 12.56
C ARG A 11 12.19 8.79 11.60
N ARG A 12 13.38 8.36 11.97
CA ARG A 12 14.57 8.46 11.11
C ARG A 12 14.38 7.72 9.78
N SER A 13 13.76 6.55 9.83
CA SER A 13 13.52 5.74 8.63
C SER A 13 12.64 6.47 7.62
N PHE A 14 11.74 7.34 8.07
CA PHE A 14 10.88 8.13 7.18
C PHE A 14 11.46 9.49 6.80
N GLU A 15 12.26 10.10 7.66
CA GLU A 15 12.72 11.48 7.50
C GLU A 15 14.09 11.63 6.83
N LEU A 16 14.86 10.55 6.68
CA LEU A 16 16.17 10.60 6.06
C LEU A 16 16.06 11.01 4.58
N PRO A 17 16.98 11.86 4.09
CA PRO A 17 17.03 12.21 2.66
C PRO A 17 17.17 10.97 1.78
N GLY A 18 16.42 10.91 0.69
CA GLY A 18 16.47 9.83 -0.26
C GLY A 18 15.63 8.59 0.07
N VAL A 19 15.03 8.51 1.27
CA VAL A 19 14.19 7.38 1.67
C VAL A 19 12.98 7.20 0.74
N MET A 20 12.40 8.31 0.29
CA MET A 20 11.21 8.29 -0.58
C MET A 20 11.55 8.31 -2.08
N GLN A 21 12.82 8.17 -2.43
CA GLN A 21 13.22 8.10 -3.84
C GLN A 21 13.05 6.68 -4.36
N LEU A 22 12.34 6.55 -5.46
CA LEU A 22 12.10 5.29 -6.14
C LEU A 22 13.01 5.16 -7.36
N GLN A 23 13.56 3.99 -7.56
CA GLN A 23 14.29 3.66 -8.78
C GLN A 23 13.32 3.48 -9.95
N ARG A 24 13.84 3.54 -11.17
CA ARG A 24 13.02 3.42 -12.39
C ARG A 24 12.17 2.17 -12.43
N GLN A 25 12.73 1.04 -12.02
CA GLN A 25 12.00 -0.24 -12.00
C GLN A 25 10.90 -0.24 -10.94
N GLU A 26 11.16 0.34 -9.79
CA GLU A 26 10.18 0.48 -8.72
C GLU A 26 8.99 1.34 -9.16
N LYS A 27 9.27 2.44 -9.86
CA LYS A 27 8.22 3.32 -10.42
C LYS A 27 7.34 2.58 -11.42
N ARG A 28 7.94 1.77 -12.28
CA ARG A 28 7.19 0.95 -13.25
C ARG A 28 6.29 -0.06 -12.56
N THR A 29 6.80 -0.73 -11.54
CA THR A 29 6.02 -1.70 -10.75
C THR A 29 4.87 -1.00 -10.04
N LEU A 30 5.11 0.17 -9.46
CA LEU A 30 4.09 0.97 -8.79
C LEU A 30 2.97 1.36 -9.76
N ILE A 31 3.31 1.86 -10.95
CA ILE A 31 2.32 2.22 -11.97
C ILE A 31 1.47 1.03 -12.37
N LYS A 32 2.08 -0.13 -12.60
CA LYS A 32 1.33 -1.35 -12.94
C LYS A 32 0.35 -1.74 -11.83
N ARG A 33 0.77 -1.65 -10.58
CA ARG A 33 -0.08 -1.97 -9.43
C ARG A 33 -1.22 -0.98 -9.27
N LEU A 34 -0.95 0.31 -9.47
CA LEU A 34 -1.98 1.35 -9.47
C LEU A 34 -3.02 1.12 -10.57
N LEU A 35 -2.57 0.81 -11.79
CA LEU A 35 -3.48 0.53 -12.91
C LEU A 35 -4.34 -0.71 -12.65
N ARG A 36 -3.78 -1.76 -12.06
CA ARG A 36 -4.56 -2.94 -11.68
C ARG A 36 -5.67 -2.59 -10.70
N SER A 37 -5.34 -1.83 -9.66
CA SER A 37 -6.30 -1.42 -8.64
C SER A 37 -7.43 -0.57 -9.22
N THR A 38 -7.11 0.46 -9.99
CA THR A 38 -8.10 1.34 -10.59
C THR A 38 -8.93 0.63 -11.65
N ASN A 39 -8.32 -0.22 -12.46
CA ASN A 39 -9.04 -1.00 -13.47
C ASN A 39 -10.01 -2.01 -12.85
N PHE A 40 -9.64 -2.59 -11.72
CA PHE A 40 -10.53 -3.48 -10.97
C PHE A 40 -11.76 -2.74 -10.46
N GLU A 41 -11.57 -1.55 -9.88
CA GLU A 41 -12.69 -0.71 -9.44
C GLU A 41 -13.60 -0.33 -10.62
N GLN A 42 -13.02 0.05 -11.75
CA GLN A 42 -13.79 0.38 -12.96
C GLN A 42 -14.54 -0.82 -13.52
N PHE A 43 -13.93 -1.99 -13.49
CA PHE A 43 -14.58 -3.24 -13.90
C PHE A 43 -15.82 -3.52 -13.05
N LEU A 44 -15.69 -3.42 -11.73
CA LEU A 44 -16.81 -3.59 -10.81
C LEU A 44 -17.90 -2.56 -11.05
N ALA A 45 -17.52 -1.32 -11.33
CA ALA A 45 -18.46 -0.24 -11.65
C ALA A 45 -19.31 -0.53 -12.88
N ARG A 46 -18.69 -1.11 -13.89
CA ARG A 46 -19.40 -1.45 -15.16
C ARG A 46 -20.27 -2.70 -15.00
N LYS A 47 -19.78 -3.70 -14.25
CA LYS A 47 -20.48 -4.97 -14.12
C LYS A 47 -21.68 -4.87 -13.19
N TRP A 48 -21.57 -4.13 -12.12
CA TRP A 48 -22.63 -3.92 -11.14
C TRP A 48 -22.90 -2.42 -10.93
N SER A 49 -23.40 -1.79 -11.98
CA SER A 49 -23.58 -0.33 -12.03
C SER A 49 -24.58 0.22 -11.02
N SER A 50 -25.54 -0.60 -10.57
CA SER A 50 -26.57 -0.20 -9.59
C SER A 50 -26.16 -0.40 -8.13
N GLU A 51 -25.07 -1.11 -7.88
CA GLU A 51 -24.60 -1.37 -6.52
C GLU A 51 -23.80 -0.19 -5.96
N LYS A 52 -23.92 0.02 -4.65
CA LYS A 52 -23.07 0.99 -3.97
C LYS A 52 -21.63 0.52 -3.94
N ARG A 53 -20.72 1.44 -4.19
CA ARG A 53 -19.29 1.18 -4.17
C ARG A 53 -18.59 2.21 -3.31
N PHE A 54 -17.61 1.75 -2.57
CA PHE A 54 -16.75 2.59 -1.74
C PHE A 54 -15.33 2.43 -2.26
N GLY A 55 -14.93 3.33 -3.15
CA GLY A 55 -13.61 3.30 -3.76
C GLY A 55 -12.56 3.98 -2.90
N LEU A 56 -11.34 3.99 -3.41
CA LEU A 56 -10.18 4.56 -2.74
C LEU A 56 -9.78 5.92 -3.34
N GLU A 57 -10.75 6.71 -3.79
CA GLU A 57 -10.48 7.99 -4.42
C GLU A 57 -9.60 8.87 -3.53
N GLY A 58 -8.43 9.25 -4.06
CA GLY A 58 -7.40 10.00 -3.32
C GLY A 58 -6.45 9.12 -2.51
N CYS A 59 -6.74 7.84 -2.32
CA CYS A 59 -5.92 6.89 -1.57
C CYS A 59 -5.60 5.64 -2.38
N GLU A 60 -5.54 5.74 -3.69
CA GLU A 60 -5.34 4.60 -4.59
C GLU A 60 -4.01 3.89 -4.33
N VAL A 61 -3.02 4.60 -3.78
CA VAL A 61 -1.71 4.04 -3.47
C VAL A 61 -1.74 3.03 -2.32
N LEU A 62 -2.84 2.96 -1.56
CA LEU A 62 -2.98 2.02 -0.44
C LEU A 62 -2.76 0.57 -0.90
N ILE A 63 -3.34 0.17 -2.04
CA ILE A 63 -3.21 -1.20 -2.54
C ILE A 63 -1.76 -1.55 -2.93
N PRO A 64 -1.07 -0.74 -3.75
CA PRO A 64 0.35 -0.98 -3.99
C PRO A 64 1.21 -0.95 -2.73
N ALA A 65 0.90 -0.07 -1.78
CA ALA A 65 1.65 0.04 -0.53
C ALA A 65 1.53 -1.25 0.30
N LEU A 66 0.31 -1.77 0.47
CA LEU A 66 0.08 -3.03 1.18
C LEU A 66 0.78 -4.19 0.49
N GLN A 67 0.72 -4.26 -0.82
CA GLN A 67 1.40 -5.29 -1.58
C GLN A 67 2.92 -5.22 -1.37
N GLN A 68 3.49 -4.02 -1.39
CA GLN A 68 4.92 -3.84 -1.14
C GLN A 68 5.33 -4.25 0.28
N VAL A 69 4.50 -3.91 1.28
CA VAL A 69 4.74 -4.32 2.67
C VAL A 69 4.76 -5.85 2.78
N ILE A 70 3.81 -6.53 2.18
CA ILE A 70 3.72 -7.99 2.20
C ILE A 70 4.91 -8.62 1.49
N ASP A 71 5.24 -8.15 0.29
CA ASP A 71 6.35 -8.69 -0.50
C ASP A 71 7.69 -8.53 0.23
N SER A 72 7.98 -7.34 0.73
CA SER A 72 9.23 -7.05 1.43
C SER A 72 9.33 -7.79 2.76
N SER A 73 8.24 -7.88 3.50
CA SER A 73 8.22 -8.60 4.77
C SER A 73 8.41 -10.10 4.58
N SER A 74 7.81 -10.66 3.53
CA SER A 74 7.98 -12.06 3.18
C SER A 74 9.44 -12.39 2.85
N GLU A 75 10.11 -11.51 2.11
CA GLU A 75 11.54 -11.65 1.81
C GLU A 75 12.40 -11.59 3.09
N LEU A 76 11.95 -10.86 4.09
CA LEU A 76 12.64 -10.74 5.39
C LEU A 76 12.27 -11.87 6.38
N GLY A 77 11.49 -12.86 5.96
CA GLY A 77 11.19 -14.03 6.77
C GLY A 77 9.87 -13.97 7.54
N VAL A 78 8.99 -13.05 7.24
CA VAL A 78 7.64 -13.00 7.83
C VAL A 78 6.75 -14.06 7.16
N ASP A 79 6.17 -14.94 7.96
CA ASP A 79 5.37 -16.08 7.47
C ASP A 79 3.87 -15.78 7.41
N SER A 80 3.39 -14.88 8.25
CA SER A 80 1.95 -14.60 8.31
C SER A 80 1.67 -13.12 8.57
N PHE A 81 0.49 -12.66 8.14
CA PHE A 81 0.05 -11.28 8.28
C PHE A 81 -1.36 -11.27 8.88
N VAL A 82 -1.60 -10.30 9.75
CA VAL A 82 -2.93 -10.03 10.27
C VAL A 82 -3.31 -8.61 9.87
N ILE A 83 -4.41 -8.47 9.14
CA ILE A 83 -4.91 -7.18 8.67
C ILE A 83 -6.20 -6.86 9.42
N GLY A 84 -6.22 -5.69 10.05
CA GLY A 84 -7.40 -5.18 10.71
C GLY A 84 -7.84 -3.87 10.08
N MET A 85 -9.14 -3.74 9.84
CA MET A 85 -9.72 -2.52 9.29
C MET A 85 -10.95 -2.13 10.10
N ALA A 86 -11.17 -0.82 10.24
CA ALA A 86 -12.39 -0.32 10.85
C ALA A 86 -13.60 -0.68 9.98
N HIS A 87 -14.66 -1.13 10.60
CA HIS A 87 -15.93 -1.36 9.91
C HIS A 87 -16.57 -0.02 9.56
N ARG A 88 -17.03 0.07 8.33
CA ARG A 88 -17.67 1.28 7.83
C ARG A 88 -19.19 1.23 7.87
#